data_21d0ed46ea1f7fa3d138546acfcbb702
#
_entry.id   21d0ed46ea1f7fa3d138546acfcbb702
#
_cell.length_a   1.000
_cell.length_b   1.000
_cell.length_c   1.000
_cell.angle_alpha   90.00
_cell.angle_beta   90.00
_cell.angle_gamma   90.00
#
_symmetry.space_group_name_H-M   'P 1'
#
loop_
_entity.id
_entity.type
_entity.pdbx_description
1 polymer ?
#
loop_
_entity_poly.entity_id
_entity_poly.type
_entity_poly.pdbx_seq_one_letter_code
_entity_poly.pdbx_strand_id
1 'polypeptide(L)'
;PSNLVPEDVRYQLLRWLAFTWTSGDQFVEQYIHNLDLALWAIDKLPVEVIGSGGRQTDIPYPQLGDRQSNTHAHFEFGNGVSLTAACRQENGTSPYSPLKVYGTKGVLDMTFGIQTITGEKPWKSEMPKKDALVCEHEALFGAIRSGKHINTMKTCADSCFVAIAGREAAYAGKRIKTAWFKEKSQL
;
A
#
# COMPACT_ATOMS: atom_id res chain seq x y z
N PRO A 1 32.06 -1.33 3.23
CA PRO A 1 31.93 -0.63 1.96
C PRO A 1 31.80 0.87 2.19
N SER A 2 32.85 1.50 2.77
CA SER A 2 32.83 2.93 3.14
C SER A 2 33.06 3.89 1.96
N ASN A 3 33.27 3.37 0.76
CA ASN A 3 33.66 4.16 -0.41
C ASN A 3 32.59 4.21 -1.52
N LEU A 4 31.39 3.67 -1.27
CA LEU A 4 30.29 3.76 -2.24
C LEU A 4 29.60 5.12 -2.11
N VAL A 5 29.39 5.78 -3.24
CA VAL A 5 28.64 7.03 -3.31
C VAL A 5 27.18 6.78 -3.73
N PRO A 6 26.25 7.67 -3.40
CA PRO A 6 24.83 7.46 -3.68
C PRO A 6 24.48 7.26 -5.14
N GLU A 7 25.30 7.75 -6.07
CA GLU A 7 25.16 7.56 -7.52
C GLU A 7 25.57 6.16 -7.98
N ASP A 8 26.30 5.42 -7.15
CA ASP A 8 26.70 4.05 -7.45
C ASP A 8 25.49 3.09 -7.31
N VAL A 9 25.25 2.32 -8.34
CA VAL A 9 24.17 1.30 -8.35
C VAL A 9 24.30 0.32 -7.18
N ARG A 10 25.53 -0.03 -6.79
CA ARG A 10 25.76 -0.90 -5.62
C ARG A 10 25.32 -0.25 -4.32
N TYR A 11 25.52 1.06 -4.16
CA TYR A 11 24.99 1.80 -3.02
C TYR A 11 23.47 1.77 -3.00
N GLN A 12 22.83 2.03 -4.14
CA GLN A 12 21.38 2.03 -4.29
C GLN A 12 20.78 0.66 -4.04
N LEU A 13 21.39 -0.41 -4.53
CA LEU A 13 20.96 -1.79 -4.24
C LEU A 13 21.09 -2.17 -2.77
N LEU A 14 22.16 -1.73 -2.08
CA LEU A 14 22.31 -1.96 -0.63
C LEU A 14 21.29 -1.16 0.20
N ARG A 15 20.81 -0.04 -0.34
CA ARG A 15 19.81 0.83 0.27
C ARG A 15 18.50 0.85 -0.54
N TRP A 16 18.17 -0.26 -1.17
CA TRP A 16 17.09 -0.40 -2.14
C TRP A 16 15.77 0.23 -1.70
N LEU A 17 15.41 0.17 -0.42
CA LEU A 17 14.19 0.75 0.13
C LEU A 17 14.15 2.28 0.00
N ALA A 18 15.29 2.94 -0.11
CA ALA A 18 15.39 4.39 -0.21
C ALA A 18 15.18 4.93 -1.63
N PHE A 19 15.25 4.07 -2.64
CA PHE A 19 15.18 4.47 -4.05
C PHE A 19 13.91 3.95 -4.72
N THR A 20 13.20 4.85 -5.37
CA THR A 20 11.90 4.53 -6.01
C THR A 20 12.02 3.47 -7.10
N TRP A 21 13.11 3.47 -7.88
CA TRP A 21 13.30 2.48 -8.94
C TRP A 21 13.52 1.06 -8.45
N THR A 22 13.98 0.88 -7.22
CA THR A 22 14.22 -0.44 -6.61
C THR A 22 13.08 -0.90 -5.73
N SER A 23 12.43 0.02 -5.00
CA SER A 23 11.39 -0.31 -4.02
C SER A 23 9.97 0.03 -4.50
N GLY A 24 9.84 0.92 -5.47
CA GLY A 24 8.55 1.50 -5.79
C GLY A 24 8.08 2.58 -4.82
N ASP A 25 8.91 3.00 -3.85
CA ASP A 25 8.53 3.87 -2.73
C ASP A 25 7.91 3.10 -1.56
N GLN A 26 7.92 3.70 -0.39
CA GLN A 26 7.30 3.18 0.82
C GLN A 26 5.82 2.85 0.65
N PHE A 27 5.08 3.66 -0.11
CA PHE A 27 3.65 3.44 -0.33
C PHE A 27 3.38 2.17 -1.14
N VAL A 28 4.26 1.85 -2.09
CA VAL A 28 4.16 0.65 -2.92
C VAL A 28 4.77 -0.57 -2.22
N GLU A 29 5.93 -0.42 -1.57
CA GLU A 29 6.65 -1.55 -0.99
C GLU A 29 6.06 -2.01 0.34
N GLN A 30 5.72 -1.05 1.23
CA GLN A 30 5.26 -1.38 2.59
C GLN A 30 3.75 -1.20 2.76
N TYR A 31 3.21 -0.08 2.30
CA TYR A 31 1.80 0.21 2.54
C TYR A 31 0.86 -0.64 1.69
N ILE A 32 1.38 -1.28 0.64
CA ILE A 32 0.62 -2.24 -0.19
C ILE A 32 -0.07 -3.33 0.64
N HIS A 33 0.50 -3.76 1.75
CA HIS A 33 -0.13 -4.75 2.63
C HIS A 33 -1.49 -4.27 3.16
N ASN A 34 -1.60 -2.99 3.50
CA ASN A 34 -2.85 -2.39 3.93
C ASN A 34 -3.83 -2.21 2.75
N LEU A 35 -3.30 -1.77 1.60
CA LEU A 35 -4.12 -1.60 0.40
C LEU A 35 -4.71 -2.93 -0.08
N ASP A 36 -3.94 -4.00 -0.06
CA ASP A 36 -4.40 -5.34 -0.42
C ASP A 36 -5.59 -5.79 0.44
N LEU A 37 -5.49 -5.60 1.75
CA LEU A 37 -6.60 -5.88 2.68
C LEU A 37 -7.85 -5.05 2.36
N ALA A 38 -7.68 -3.76 2.05
CA ALA A 38 -8.80 -2.91 1.68
C ALA A 38 -9.46 -3.34 0.37
N LEU A 39 -8.64 -3.66 -0.64
CA LEU A 39 -9.13 -4.16 -1.93
C LEU A 39 -9.84 -5.50 -1.79
N TRP A 40 -9.32 -6.39 -0.96
CA TRP A 40 -10.01 -7.64 -0.63
C TRP A 40 -11.40 -7.41 -0.01
N ALA A 41 -11.53 -6.43 0.88
CA ALA A 41 -12.81 -6.09 1.50
C ALA A 41 -13.78 -5.37 0.54
N ILE A 42 -13.27 -4.52 -0.36
CA ILE A 42 -14.07 -3.73 -1.30
C ILE A 42 -14.44 -4.54 -2.56
N ASP A 43 -13.57 -5.48 -2.94
CA ASP A 43 -13.69 -6.34 -4.16
C ASP A 43 -13.86 -5.54 -5.46
N LYS A 44 -13.21 -4.38 -5.56
CA LYS A 44 -13.23 -3.49 -6.74
C LYS A 44 -11.93 -2.71 -6.85
N LEU A 45 -11.61 -2.29 -8.08
CA LEU A 45 -10.59 -1.28 -8.32
C LEU A 45 -11.18 0.14 -8.20
N PRO A 46 -10.40 1.12 -7.72
CA PRO A 46 -10.83 2.50 -7.69
C PRO A 46 -10.98 3.07 -9.10
N VAL A 47 -11.90 4.04 -9.26
CA VAL A 47 -12.10 4.76 -10.52
C VAL A 47 -11.20 5.97 -10.65
N GLU A 48 -10.80 6.53 -9.53
CA GLU A 48 -9.85 7.64 -9.47
C GLU A 48 -9.13 7.71 -8.12
N VAL A 49 -8.02 8.42 -8.11
CA VAL A 49 -7.23 8.69 -6.92
C VAL A 49 -6.68 10.11 -6.95
N ILE A 50 -6.66 10.74 -5.79
CA ILE A 50 -5.90 11.97 -5.54
C ILE A 50 -4.93 11.72 -4.41
N GLY A 51 -3.71 12.26 -4.52
CA GLY A 51 -2.67 12.02 -3.53
C GLY A 51 -1.87 13.27 -3.22
N SER A 52 -1.21 13.23 -2.09
CA SER A 52 -0.19 14.19 -1.67
C SER A 52 0.88 13.46 -0.87
N GLY A 53 2.07 14.01 -0.86
CA GLY A 53 3.17 13.41 -0.12
C GLY A 53 4.36 14.36 -0.07
N GLY A 54 5.37 13.96 0.65
CA GLY A 54 6.56 14.75 0.81
C GLY A 54 7.74 13.97 1.34
N ARG A 55 8.86 14.66 1.47
CA ARG A 55 10.11 14.14 2.00
C ARG A 55 10.49 14.87 3.26
N GLN A 56 11.05 14.15 4.20
CA GLN A 56 11.77 14.76 5.31
C GLN A 56 12.99 15.51 4.75
N THR A 57 13.11 16.80 5.08
CA THR A 57 14.09 17.71 4.47
C THR A 57 15.38 17.87 5.27
N ASP A 58 15.40 17.41 6.50
CA ASP A 58 16.57 17.44 7.40
C ASP A 58 17.65 16.41 7.04
N ILE A 59 17.33 15.46 6.19
CA ILE A 59 18.29 14.48 5.68
C ILE A 59 18.51 14.72 4.18
N PRO A 60 19.74 15.04 3.76
CA PRO A 60 20.01 15.42 2.37
C PRO A 60 19.78 14.25 1.39
N TYR A 61 19.20 14.56 0.23
CA TYR A 61 19.41 13.75 -0.96
C TYR A 61 20.91 13.82 -1.35
N PRO A 62 21.56 12.74 -1.79
CA PRO A 62 20.95 11.44 -2.11
C PRO A 62 21.06 10.37 -1.02
N GLN A 63 21.48 10.72 0.18
CA GLN A 63 21.74 9.74 1.25
C GLN A 63 20.49 8.94 1.65
N LEU A 64 19.32 9.58 1.59
CA LEU A 64 18.02 8.95 1.83
C LEU A 64 17.32 8.46 0.56
N GLY A 65 17.98 8.55 -0.60
CA GLY A 65 17.33 8.23 -1.87
C GLY A 65 16.30 9.27 -2.30
N ASP A 66 15.40 8.90 -3.20
CA ASP A 66 14.43 9.78 -3.86
C ASP A 66 12.98 9.55 -3.43
N ARG A 67 12.72 8.57 -2.57
CA ARG A 67 11.36 8.25 -2.10
C ARG A 67 10.75 9.37 -1.25
N GLN A 68 9.43 9.45 -1.24
CA GLN A 68 8.70 10.23 -0.25
C GLN A 68 8.78 9.57 1.14
N SER A 69 8.79 10.36 2.20
CA SER A 69 8.78 9.87 3.59
C SER A 69 7.37 9.83 4.19
N ASN A 70 6.45 10.52 3.56
CA ASN A 70 5.03 10.46 3.86
C ASN A 70 4.21 10.50 2.57
N THR A 71 3.12 9.77 2.55
CA THR A 71 2.19 9.71 1.42
C THR A 71 0.77 9.59 1.95
N HIS A 72 -0.13 10.36 1.37
CA HIS A 72 -1.55 10.30 1.60
C HIS A 72 -2.24 10.14 0.25
N ALA A 73 -3.16 9.18 0.13
CA ALA A 73 -3.96 8.96 -1.06
C ALA A 73 -5.42 8.72 -0.70
N HIS A 74 -6.31 9.30 -1.46
CA HIS A 74 -7.74 9.11 -1.36
C HIS A 74 -8.26 8.53 -2.66
N PHE A 75 -8.82 7.34 -2.57
CA PHE A 75 -9.32 6.55 -3.69
C PHE A 75 -10.84 6.56 -3.70
N GLU A 76 -11.44 6.79 -4.85
CA GLU A 76 -12.87 6.71 -5.08
C GLU A 76 -13.21 5.45 -5.88
N PHE A 77 -14.15 4.66 -5.37
CA PHE A 77 -14.58 3.40 -6.01
C PHE A 77 -15.93 3.52 -6.73
N GLY A 78 -16.54 4.69 -6.69
CA GLY A 78 -17.94 4.88 -7.09
C GLY A 78 -18.92 4.32 -6.04
N ASN A 79 -20.21 4.54 -6.24
CA ASN A 79 -21.28 4.05 -5.37
C ASN A 79 -21.15 4.48 -3.89
N GLY A 80 -20.50 5.60 -3.59
CA GLY A 80 -20.33 6.14 -2.25
C GLY A 80 -19.29 5.41 -1.40
N VAL A 81 -18.45 4.56 -2.00
CA VAL A 81 -17.33 3.92 -1.32
C VAL A 81 -16.05 4.69 -1.63
N SER A 82 -15.31 5.06 -0.60
CA SER A 82 -13.99 5.65 -0.72
C SER A 82 -13.02 5.05 0.31
N LEU A 83 -11.74 5.11 -0.02
CA LEU A 83 -10.64 4.64 0.81
C LEU A 83 -9.67 5.78 1.05
N THR A 84 -9.40 6.07 2.31
CA THR A 84 -8.31 6.97 2.71
C THR A 84 -7.14 6.14 3.22
N ALA A 85 -6.01 6.29 2.58
CA ALA A 85 -4.78 5.59 2.85
C ALA A 85 -3.66 6.59 3.13
N ALA A 86 -2.91 6.39 4.21
CA ALA A 86 -1.81 7.29 4.57
C ALA A 86 -0.70 6.53 5.26
N CYS A 87 0.54 6.92 5.00
CA CYS A 87 1.69 6.36 5.69
C CYS A 87 2.77 7.43 5.91
N ARG A 88 3.57 7.24 6.96
CA ARG A 88 4.71 8.09 7.28
C ARG A 88 5.83 7.27 7.90
N GLN A 89 7.05 7.48 7.40
CA GLN A 89 8.30 6.98 7.97
C GLN A 89 9.31 8.13 8.05
N GLU A 90 9.20 8.91 9.10
CA GLU A 90 10.06 10.05 9.37
C GLU A 90 10.67 9.93 10.76
N ASN A 91 11.97 10.22 10.86
CA ASN A 91 12.68 10.18 12.12
C ASN A 91 12.11 11.21 13.10
N GLY A 92 11.99 10.83 14.37
CA GLY A 92 11.49 11.73 15.41
C GLY A 92 9.98 11.99 15.38
N THR A 93 9.23 11.30 14.51
CA THR A 93 7.77 11.44 14.44
C THR A 93 7.05 10.21 14.99
N SER A 94 5.80 10.37 15.38
CA SER A 94 4.95 9.23 15.75
C SER A 94 4.64 8.37 14.51
N PRO A 95 4.61 7.05 14.63
CA PRO A 95 4.14 6.18 13.55
C PRO A 95 2.75 6.59 13.08
N TYR A 96 2.54 6.63 11.77
CA TYR A 96 1.27 6.99 11.17
C TYR A 96 0.99 6.14 9.93
N SER A 97 0.05 5.23 10.04
CA SER A 97 -0.30 4.29 8.97
C SER A 97 -1.79 3.88 9.07
N PRO A 98 -2.72 4.85 9.12
CA PRO A 98 -4.14 4.53 9.16
C PRO A 98 -4.61 4.00 7.83
N LEU A 99 -5.61 3.13 7.88
CA LEU A 99 -6.35 2.65 6.72
C LEU A 99 -7.84 2.67 7.05
N LYS A 100 -8.62 3.48 6.35
CA LYS A 100 -10.07 3.58 6.54
C LYS A 100 -10.80 3.50 5.21
N VAL A 101 -11.83 2.66 5.19
CA VAL A 101 -12.74 2.52 4.06
C VAL A 101 -14.08 3.13 4.42
N TYR A 102 -14.50 4.12 3.67
CA TYR A 102 -15.77 4.82 3.87
C TYR A 102 -16.82 4.26 2.89
N GLY A 103 -17.85 3.68 3.44
CA GLY A 103 -18.98 3.17 2.68
C GLY A 103 -20.29 3.89 3.03
N THR A 104 -21.33 3.64 2.28
CA THR A 104 -22.67 4.27 2.47
C THR A 104 -23.35 3.87 3.79
N LYS A 105 -22.95 2.75 4.40
CA LYS A 105 -23.54 2.20 5.63
C LYS A 105 -22.64 2.20 6.84
N GLY A 106 -21.40 2.63 6.68
CA GLY A 106 -20.45 2.66 7.79
C GLY A 106 -19.00 2.85 7.34
N VAL A 107 -18.12 2.85 8.31
CA VAL A 107 -16.67 3.00 8.11
C VAL A 107 -15.97 1.77 8.65
N LEU A 108 -15.12 1.16 7.83
CA LEU A 108 -14.19 0.11 8.24
C LEU A 108 -12.84 0.78 8.57
N ASP A 109 -12.38 0.61 9.80
CA ASP A 109 -11.04 1.01 10.25
C ASP A 109 -10.17 -0.25 10.31
N MET A 110 -9.13 -0.28 9.49
CA MET A 110 -8.17 -1.39 9.37
C MET A 110 -6.78 -1.03 9.89
N THR A 111 -6.70 0.00 10.70
CA THR A 111 -5.44 0.36 11.37
C THR A 111 -4.88 -0.86 12.11
N PHE A 112 -3.58 -1.02 12.06
CA PHE A 112 -2.85 -2.21 12.54
C PHE A 112 -3.40 -2.76 13.87
N GLY A 113 -3.75 -4.06 13.90
CA GLY A 113 -4.26 -4.74 15.08
C GLY A 113 -5.73 -5.15 14.93
N ILE A 114 -6.60 -4.56 15.70
CA ILE A 114 -8.02 -4.88 15.71
C ILE A 114 -8.76 -4.05 14.67
N GLN A 115 -9.43 -4.70 13.72
CA GLN A 115 -10.28 -4.05 12.75
C GLN A 115 -11.66 -3.78 13.35
N THR A 116 -12.26 -2.65 13.01
CA THR A 116 -13.59 -2.28 13.50
C THR A 116 -14.46 -1.74 12.36
N ILE A 117 -15.74 -2.07 12.41
CA ILE A 117 -16.76 -1.43 11.59
C ILE A 117 -17.65 -0.60 12.50
N THR A 118 -17.84 0.67 12.16
CA THR A 118 -18.83 1.56 12.79
C THR A 118 -19.91 1.90 11.78
N GLY A 119 -21.17 2.08 12.21
CA GLY A 119 -22.30 2.37 11.34
C GLY A 119 -23.52 1.50 11.64
N GLU A 120 -24.30 1.16 10.62
CA GLU A 120 -25.56 0.42 10.76
C GLU A 120 -25.37 -0.98 11.40
N LYS A 121 -24.27 -1.65 11.08
CA LYS A 121 -23.92 -2.97 11.63
C LYS A 121 -22.52 -2.94 12.21
N PRO A 122 -22.37 -2.49 13.47
CA PRO A 122 -21.05 -2.42 14.11
C PRO A 122 -20.46 -3.81 14.30
N TRP A 123 -19.14 -3.88 14.08
CA TRP A 123 -18.38 -5.12 14.23
C TRP A 123 -16.96 -4.82 14.69
N LYS A 124 -16.34 -5.79 15.34
CA LYS A 124 -14.95 -5.73 15.80
C LYS A 124 -14.30 -7.10 15.60
N SER A 125 -13.09 -7.13 15.05
CA SER A 125 -12.33 -8.36 14.89
C SER A 125 -11.85 -8.89 16.24
N GLU A 126 -11.68 -10.19 16.33
CA GLU A 126 -10.90 -10.83 17.39
C GLU A 126 -9.41 -10.84 17.00
N MET A 127 -8.54 -10.92 18.01
CA MET A 127 -7.12 -11.13 17.75
C MET A 127 -6.90 -12.52 17.10
N PRO A 128 -6.08 -12.62 16.05
CA PRO A 128 -5.78 -13.89 15.44
C PRO A 128 -5.18 -14.88 16.45
N LYS A 129 -5.67 -16.11 16.45
CA LYS A 129 -5.16 -17.19 17.33
C LYS A 129 -3.89 -17.86 16.76
N LYS A 130 -3.62 -17.66 15.48
CA LYS A 130 -2.46 -18.22 14.77
C LYS A 130 -1.68 -17.12 14.06
N ASP A 131 -0.39 -17.32 13.95
CA ASP A 131 0.48 -16.50 13.12
C ASP A 131 0.08 -16.59 11.65
N ALA A 132 0.14 -15.45 10.93
CA ALA A 132 -0.25 -15.36 9.53
C ALA A 132 0.59 -16.25 8.62
N LEU A 133 1.91 -16.36 8.86
CA LEU A 133 2.81 -17.21 8.09
C LEU A 133 2.48 -18.69 8.28
N VAL A 134 2.07 -19.10 9.48
CA VAL A 134 1.60 -20.47 9.74
C VAL A 134 0.35 -20.74 8.92
N CYS A 135 -0.62 -19.84 8.91
CA CYS A 135 -1.85 -19.99 8.12
C CYS A 135 -1.57 -20.08 6.61
N GLU A 136 -0.64 -19.26 6.10
CA GLU A 136 -0.21 -19.31 4.70
C GLU A 136 0.38 -20.66 4.33
N HIS A 137 1.30 -21.20 5.13
CA HIS A 137 1.91 -22.50 4.90
C HIS A 137 0.90 -23.64 5.00
N GLU A 138 -0.01 -23.59 5.97
CA GLU A 138 -1.11 -24.58 6.07
C GLU A 138 -1.97 -24.59 4.80
N ALA A 139 -2.32 -23.40 4.28
CA ALA A 139 -3.09 -23.29 3.04
C ALA A 139 -2.33 -23.82 1.82
N LEU A 140 -1.05 -23.47 1.68
CA LEU A 140 -0.18 -23.93 0.60
C LEU A 140 -0.03 -25.46 0.62
N PHE A 141 0.33 -26.04 1.76
CA PHE A 141 0.50 -27.49 1.87
C PHE A 141 -0.82 -28.24 1.70
N GLY A 142 -1.93 -27.69 2.19
CA GLY A 142 -3.26 -28.24 1.94
C GLY A 142 -3.60 -28.27 0.45
N ALA A 143 -3.31 -27.21 -0.27
CA ALA A 143 -3.52 -27.11 -1.71
C ALA A 143 -2.66 -28.13 -2.48
N ILE A 144 -1.36 -28.25 -2.16
CA ILE A 144 -0.44 -29.23 -2.76
C ILE A 144 -0.95 -30.66 -2.55
N ARG A 145 -1.32 -31.02 -1.31
CA ARG A 145 -1.77 -32.37 -0.98
C ARG A 145 -3.09 -32.74 -1.65
N SER A 146 -3.97 -31.77 -1.84
CA SER A 146 -5.28 -31.99 -2.50
C SER A 146 -5.24 -31.82 -4.02
N GLY A 147 -4.10 -31.46 -4.60
CA GLY A 147 -3.98 -31.13 -6.03
C GLY A 147 -4.73 -29.86 -6.43
N LYS A 148 -5.15 -29.03 -5.48
CA LYS A 148 -5.89 -27.80 -5.74
C LYS A 148 -4.93 -26.67 -6.06
N HIS A 149 -5.10 -26.06 -7.23
CA HIS A 149 -4.30 -24.90 -7.63
C HIS A 149 -4.79 -23.62 -6.93
N ILE A 150 -3.88 -22.89 -6.29
CA ILE A 150 -4.11 -21.54 -5.76
C ILE A 150 -3.36 -20.56 -6.66
N ASN A 151 -4.06 -19.58 -7.22
CA ASN A 151 -3.46 -18.52 -8.04
C ASN A 151 -3.95 -17.16 -7.54
N THR A 152 -3.03 -16.38 -7.01
CA THR A 152 -3.27 -15.01 -6.49
C THR A 152 -2.69 -13.92 -7.39
N MET A 153 -2.18 -14.25 -8.58
CA MET A 153 -1.51 -13.30 -9.48
C MET A 153 -2.35 -12.07 -9.80
N LYS A 154 -3.65 -12.28 -10.08
CA LYS A 154 -4.54 -11.15 -10.37
C LYS A 154 -4.69 -10.22 -9.17
N THR A 155 -4.91 -10.76 -7.98
CA THR A 155 -5.04 -9.97 -6.75
C THR A 155 -3.77 -9.17 -6.47
N CYS A 156 -2.60 -9.81 -6.57
CA CYS A 156 -1.32 -9.13 -6.42
C CYS A 156 -1.13 -8.01 -7.45
N ALA A 157 -1.46 -8.27 -8.72
CA ALA A 157 -1.35 -7.26 -9.77
C ALA A 157 -2.30 -6.07 -9.53
N ASP A 158 -3.52 -6.32 -9.09
CA ASP A 158 -4.50 -5.29 -8.77
C ASP A 158 -4.01 -4.43 -7.58
N SER A 159 -3.45 -5.03 -6.54
CA SER A 159 -2.91 -4.32 -5.38
C SER A 159 -1.69 -3.48 -5.75
N CYS A 160 -0.77 -4.01 -6.57
CA CYS A 160 0.37 -3.26 -7.11
C CYS A 160 -0.11 -2.06 -7.95
N PHE A 161 -1.07 -2.28 -8.85
CA PHE A 161 -1.63 -1.22 -9.69
C PHE A 161 -2.22 -0.07 -8.86
N VAL A 162 -3.00 -0.38 -7.82
CA VAL A 162 -3.62 0.63 -6.95
C VAL A 162 -2.56 1.37 -6.14
N ALA A 163 -1.56 0.66 -5.61
CA ALA A 163 -0.45 1.28 -4.88
C ALA A 163 0.36 2.23 -5.76
N ILE A 164 0.70 1.81 -6.98
CA ILE A 164 1.41 2.65 -7.96
C ILE A 164 0.57 3.87 -8.35
N ALA A 165 -0.73 3.70 -8.63
CA ALA A 165 -1.62 4.82 -8.95
C ALA A 165 -1.68 5.85 -7.82
N GLY A 166 -1.74 5.40 -6.57
CA GLY A 166 -1.71 6.26 -5.38
C GLY A 166 -0.40 7.03 -5.25
N ARG A 167 0.73 6.35 -5.41
CA ARG A 167 2.06 6.97 -5.45
C ARG A 167 2.15 8.03 -6.54
N GLU A 168 1.80 7.68 -7.79
CA GLU A 168 1.87 8.62 -8.91
C GLU A 168 0.98 9.85 -8.71
N ALA A 169 -0.20 9.68 -8.13
CA ALA A 169 -1.07 10.81 -7.78
C ALA A 169 -0.41 11.73 -6.75
N ALA A 170 0.27 11.16 -5.75
CA ALA A 170 0.98 11.91 -4.72
C ALA A 170 2.20 12.66 -5.28
N TYR A 171 2.98 12.02 -6.14
CA TYR A 171 4.15 12.64 -6.79
C TYR A 171 3.76 13.74 -7.76
N ALA A 172 2.70 13.52 -8.55
CA ALA A 172 2.21 14.51 -9.50
C ALA A 172 1.42 15.65 -8.84
N GLY A 173 0.92 15.46 -7.61
CA GLY A 173 0.00 16.39 -6.96
C GLY A 173 -1.31 16.55 -7.73
N LYS A 174 -1.75 15.53 -8.44
CA LYS A 174 -2.90 15.57 -9.37
C LYS A 174 -3.84 14.40 -9.14
N ARG A 175 -5.09 14.62 -9.54
CA ARG A 175 -6.10 13.56 -9.66
C ARG A 175 -5.77 12.67 -10.85
N ILE A 176 -5.79 11.36 -10.64
CA ILE A 176 -5.56 10.33 -11.68
C ILE A 176 -6.83 9.49 -11.83
N LYS A 177 -7.34 9.39 -13.06
CA LYS A 177 -8.35 8.40 -13.42
C LYS A 177 -7.66 7.06 -13.69
N THR A 178 -8.05 6.02 -12.98
CA THR A 178 -7.36 4.72 -13.03
C THR A 178 -7.46 4.04 -14.40
N ALA A 179 -8.57 4.21 -15.12
CA ALA A 179 -8.71 3.69 -16.48
C ALA A 179 -7.69 4.32 -17.44
N TRP A 180 -7.52 5.65 -17.39
CA TRP A 180 -6.51 6.34 -18.18
C TRP A 180 -5.10 5.92 -17.78
N PHE A 181 -4.84 5.79 -16.47
CA PHE A 181 -3.54 5.38 -15.97
C PHE A 181 -3.17 3.98 -16.45
N LYS A 182 -4.11 3.03 -16.43
CA LYS A 182 -3.91 1.67 -16.93
C LYS A 182 -3.60 1.64 -18.43
N GLU A 183 -4.25 2.50 -19.22
CA GLU A 183 -4.01 2.60 -20.66
C GLU A 183 -2.65 3.20 -20.99
N LYS A 184 -2.17 4.19 -20.19
CA LYS A 184 -0.93 4.92 -20.45
C LYS A 184 0.29 4.34 -19.75
N SER A 185 0.10 3.58 -18.68
CA SER A 185 1.19 2.86 -18.03
C SER A 185 1.61 1.68 -18.92
N GLN A 186 2.90 1.50 -19.05
CA GLN A 186 3.48 0.34 -19.76
C GLN A 186 3.57 -0.89 -18.83
N LEU A 187 2.67 -0.98 -17.87
CA LEU A 187 2.60 -2.07 -16.89
C LEU A 187 1.80 -3.26 -17.44
#